data_112c4731376a83eb12cab950284926dd
#
_entry.id   112c4731376a83eb12cab950284926dd
#
_cell.length_a   1.000
_cell.length_b   1.000
_cell.length_c   1.000
_cell.angle_alpha   90.00
_cell.angle_beta   90.00
_cell.angle_gamma   90.00
#
_symmetry.space_group_name_H-M   'P 1'
#
loop_
_entity.id
_entity.type
_entity.pdbx_description
1 polymer ?
#
loop_
_entity_poly.entity_id
_entity_poly.type
_entity_poly.pdbx_seq_one_letter_code
_entity_poly.pdbx_strand_id
1 'polypeptide(L)'
;MTTPRSLTRAPALIRRSNPLTGALLRRGLPMGPNVLMTVRGRVSGEPRTAPVAVPEIDGRRYVIGAYGDVNWVRNLRAAGEADLRGHGRTEHVRAIELDRATATAFFGETLPAFIKRLPWFGRGFARFLFGLVGPEVLADPARAAETRPVFEIRSAD
;
A
#
# COMPACT_ATOMS: atom_id res chain seq x y z
N MET A 1 22.53 3.90 20.16
CA MET A 1 21.75 3.00 19.26
C MET A 1 20.30 3.44 19.30
N THR A 2 19.88 4.23 18.31
CA THR A 2 18.50 4.69 18.23
C THR A 2 17.70 3.63 17.49
N THR A 3 16.85 2.91 18.20
CA THR A 3 15.91 1.94 17.64
C THR A 3 15.04 2.67 16.61
N PRO A 4 14.92 2.21 15.37
CA PRO A 4 14.02 2.86 14.41
C PRO A 4 12.60 2.75 14.95
N ARG A 5 11.96 3.88 15.22
CA ARG A 5 10.54 3.93 15.51
C ARG A 5 9.79 3.42 14.28
N SER A 6 9.39 2.16 14.34
CA SER A 6 8.42 1.64 13.40
C SER A 6 7.14 2.44 13.59
N LEU A 7 6.71 3.15 12.56
CA LEU A 7 5.42 3.83 12.56
C LEU A 7 4.33 2.76 12.57
N THR A 8 3.96 2.33 13.77
CA THR A 8 2.92 1.30 13.95
C THR A 8 1.49 1.84 13.84
N ARG A 9 1.34 3.15 13.63
CA ARG A 9 0.02 3.78 13.51
C ARG A 9 0.02 4.86 12.43
N ALA A 10 -1.01 4.83 11.58
CA ALA A 10 -1.28 5.91 10.65
C ALA A 10 -1.52 7.24 11.40
N PRO A 11 -1.09 8.37 10.85
CA PRO A 11 -1.39 9.69 11.41
C PRO A 11 -2.89 9.87 11.67
N ALA A 12 -3.24 10.62 12.72
CA ALA A 12 -4.64 10.76 13.15
C ALA A 12 -5.56 11.29 12.04
N LEU A 13 -5.04 12.17 11.19
CA LEU A 13 -5.79 12.72 10.05
C LEU A 13 -6.18 11.62 9.05
N ILE A 14 -5.27 10.70 8.73
CA ILE A 14 -5.51 9.60 7.79
C ILE A 14 -6.41 8.54 8.43
N ARG A 15 -6.28 8.29 9.72
CA ARG A 15 -7.21 7.44 10.46
C ARG A 15 -8.64 7.98 10.44
N ARG A 16 -8.83 9.30 10.46
CA ARG A 16 -10.16 9.93 10.37
C ARG A 16 -10.75 9.89 8.97
N SER A 17 -9.92 9.92 7.92
CA SER A 17 -10.39 9.85 6.53
C SER A 17 -10.66 8.41 6.05
N ASN A 18 -10.06 7.39 6.67
CA ASN A 18 -10.25 6.00 6.31
C ASN A 18 -11.72 5.53 6.31
N PRO A 19 -12.58 5.89 7.31
CA PRO A 19 -13.99 5.51 7.27
C PRO A 19 -14.74 6.12 6.09
N LEU A 20 -14.45 7.37 5.73
CA LEU A 20 -15.07 8.04 4.60
C LEU A 20 -14.63 7.44 3.27
N THR A 21 -13.32 7.25 3.08
CA THR A 21 -12.75 6.57 1.91
C THR A 21 -13.33 5.17 1.75
N GLY A 22 -13.39 4.40 2.83
CA GLY A 22 -14.00 3.08 2.84
C GLY A 22 -15.50 3.12 2.49
N ALA A 23 -16.26 4.11 2.98
CA ALA A 23 -17.67 4.26 2.66
C ALA A 23 -17.91 4.60 1.18
N LEU A 24 -17.09 5.48 0.60
CA LEU A 24 -17.15 5.84 -0.82
C LEU A 24 -16.79 4.65 -1.72
N LEU A 25 -15.74 3.91 -1.38
CA LEU A 25 -15.36 2.69 -2.10
C LEU A 25 -16.42 1.60 -2.02
N ARG A 26 -17.08 1.41 -0.85
CA ARG A 26 -18.20 0.47 -0.72
C ARG A 26 -19.39 0.84 -1.61
N ARG A 27 -19.60 2.12 -1.88
CA ARG A 27 -20.62 2.61 -2.81
C ARG A 27 -20.21 2.49 -4.28
N GLY A 28 -19.03 1.94 -4.57
CA GLY A 28 -18.55 1.73 -5.93
C GLY A 28 -18.01 2.98 -6.61
N LEU A 29 -17.76 4.07 -5.87
CA LEU A 29 -17.17 5.28 -6.43
C LEU A 29 -15.70 5.04 -6.77
N PRO A 30 -15.28 5.31 -8.01
CA PRO A 30 -13.87 5.17 -8.39
C PRO A 30 -13.03 6.25 -7.70
N MET A 31 -12.01 5.83 -6.96
CA MET A 31 -11.09 6.73 -6.26
C MET A 31 -9.63 6.49 -6.70
N GLY A 32 -9.40 6.53 -8.03
CA GLY A 32 -8.09 6.26 -8.59
C GLY A 32 -7.61 4.84 -8.27
N PRO A 33 -6.38 4.65 -7.76
CA PRO A 33 -5.85 3.32 -7.42
C PRO A 33 -6.40 2.73 -6.11
N ASN A 34 -7.29 3.45 -5.41
CA ASN A 34 -7.82 3.01 -4.11
C ASN A 34 -8.88 1.92 -4.28
N VAL A 35 -8.75 0.87 -3.50
CA VAL A 35 -9.66 -0.27 -3.44
C VAL A 35 -9.87 -0.71 -1.99
N LEU A 36 -10.92 -1.50 -1.74
CA LEU A 36 -11.08 -2.22 -0.48
C LEU A 36 -10.37 -3.57 -0.61
N MET A 37 -9.41 -3.81 0.26
CA MET A 37 -8.73 -5.10 0.37
C MET A 37 -9.30 -5.86 1.56
N THR A 38 -9.79 -7.07 1.31
CA THR A 38 -10.24 -7.99 2.35
C THR A 38 -9.26 -9.15 2.43
N VAL A 39 -8.73 -9.36 3.62
CA VAL A 39 -7.76 -10.42 3.90
C VAL A 39 -8.16 -11.18 5.15
N ARG A 40 -7.82 -12.47 5.22
CA ARG A 40 -8.05 -13.29 6.40
C ARG A 40 -7.21 -12.79 7.57
N GLY A 41 -7.84 -12.57 8.72
CA GLY A 41 -7.14 -12.23 9.96
C GLY A 41 -6.27 -13.39 10.45
N ARG A 42 -4.98 -13.14 10.66
CA ARG A 42 -4.01 -14.16 11.07
C ARG A 42 -4.27 -14.79 12.43
N VAL A 43 -5.01 -14.09 13.29
CA VAL A 43 -5.33 -14.54 14.66
C VAL A 43 -6.73 -15.15 14.72
N SER A 44 -7.75 -14.42 14.25
CA SER A 44 -9.15 -14.83 14.35
C SER A 44 -9.61 -15.71 13.18
N GLY A 45 -8.93 -15.66 12.04
CA GLY A 45 -9.41 -16.27 10.79
C GLY A 45 -10.54 -15.53 10.09
N GLU A 46 -11.08 -14.48 10.73
CA GLU A 46 -12.17 -13.69 10.19
C GLU A 46 -11.71 -12.71 9.11
N PRO A 47 -12.55 -12.37 8.12
CA PRO A 47 -12.23 -11.37 7.12
C PRO A 47 -11.98 -10.00 7.74
N ARG A 48 -10.91 -9.34 7.32
CA ARG A 48 -10.56 -7.97 7.72
C ARG A 48 -10.42 -7.11 6.48
N THR A 49 -11.16 -6.02 6.43
CA THR A 49 -11.17 -5.12 5.27
C THR A 49 -10.50 -3.79 5.61
N ALA A 50 -9.63 -3.34 4.71
CA ALA A 50 -8.94 -2.06 4.81
C ALA A 50 -8.90 -1.37 3.43
N PRO A 51 -9.04 -0.02 3.38
CA PRO A 51 -8.79 0.72 2.15
C PRO A 51 -7.28 0.80 1.91
N VAL A 52 -6.86 0.46 0.69
CA VAL A 52 -5.47 0.49 0.24
C VAL A 52 -5.37 1.07 -1.16
N ALA A 53 -4.22 1.64 -1.50
CA ALA A 53 -3.91 2.03 -2.87
C ALA A 53 -3.18 0.87 -3.57
N VAL A 54 -3.62 0.54 -4.77
CA VAL A 54 -3.02 -0.50 -5.62
C VAL A 54 -2.63 0.11 -6.97
N PRO A 55 -1.57 0.95 -7.01
CA PRO A 55 -1.10 1.51 -8.26
C PRO A 55 -0.58 0.42 -9.19
N GLU A 56 -0.81 0.61 -10.49
CA GLU A 56 -0.17 -0.15 -11.54
C GLU A 56 1.05 0.62 -12.05
N ILE A 57 2.20 -0.02 -12.00
CA ILE A 57 3.49 0.54 -12.40
C ILE A 57 4.15 -0.45 -13.34
N ASP A 58 4.38 -0.04 -14.59
CA ASP A 58 5.00 -0.87 -15.64
C ASP A 58 4.30 -2.23 -15.83
N GLY A 59 2.95 -2.22 -15.82
CA GLY A 59 2.13 -3.41 -15.99
C GLY A 59 2.06 -4.34 -14.78
N ARG A 60 2.60 -3.93 -13.65
CA ARG A 60 2.54 -4.66 -12.38
C ARG A 60 1.82 -3.85 -11.32
N ARG A 61 1.05 -4.52 -10.49
CA ARG A 61 0.31 -3.90 -9.39
C ARG A 61 1.05 -4.08 -8.07
N TYR A 62 1.04 -3.04 -7.25
CA TYR A 62 1.73 -3.03 -5.96
C TYR A 62 0.84 -2.50 -4.85
N VAL A 63 1.08 -2.98 -3.62
CA VAL A 63 0.56 -2.41 -2.38
C VAL A 63 1.74 -2.10 -1.48
N ILE A 64 1.77 -0.88 -0.95
CA ILE A 64 2.84 -0.41 -0.06
C ILE A 64 2.30 -0.28 1.35
N GLY A 65 2.94 -0.92 2.30
CA GLY A 65 2.71 -0.72 3.74
C GLY A 65 3.29 0.61 4.20
N ALA A 66 2.68 1.72 3.78
CA ALA A 66 3.19 3.08 3.99
C ALA A 66 3.42 3.44 5.45
N TYR A 67 2.73 2.80 6.37
CA TYR A 67 2.86 2.99 7.82
C TYR A 67 3.63 1.85 8.51
N GLY A 68 4.35 1.04 7.73
CA GLY A 68 5.14 -0.06 8.22
C GLY A 68 4.33 -1.33 8.47
N ASP A 69 4.71 -2.08 9.48
CA ASP A 69 4.19 -3.41 9.77
C ASP A 69 2.86 -3.37 10.56
N VAL A 70 1.85 -2.71 9.97
CA VAL A 70 0.50 -2.60 10.54
C VAL A 70 -0.31 -3.89 10.37
N ASN A 71 -1.48 -3.98 11.00
CA ASN A 71 -2.28 -5.22 11.04
C ASN A 71 -2.64 -5.80 9.68
N TRP A 72 -3.06 -4.98 8.72
CA TRP A 72 -3.39 -5.50 7.40
C TRP A 72 -2.17 -6.06 6.65
N VAL A 73 -0.99 -5.45 6.84
CA VAL A 73 0.29 -5.93 6.29
C VAL A 73 0.63 -7.32 6.86
N ARG A 74 0.53 -7.46 8.18
CA ARG A 74 0.78 -8.74 8.85
C ARG A 74 -0.21 -9.82 8.43
N ASN A 75 -1.47 -9.47 8.26
CA ASN A 75 -2.51 -10.39 7.78
C ASN A 75 -2.23 -10.80 6.33
N LEU A 76 -1.88 -9.86 5.46
CA LEU A 76 -1.57 -10.12 4.06
C LEU A 76 -0.33 -11.01 3.90
N ARG A 77 0.71 -10.74 4.70
CA ARG A 77 1.91 -11.60 4.75
C ARG A 77 1.58 -13.02 5.16
N ALA A 78 0.73 -13.21 6.16
CA ALA A 78 0.34 -14.52 6.64
C ALA A 78 -0.58 -15.26 5.65
N ALA A 79 -1.51 -14.56 5.01
CA ALA A 79 -2.46 -15.16 4.07
C ALA A 79 -1.87 -15.40 2.67
N GLY A 80 -1.03 -14.50 2.18
CA GLY A 80 -0.48 -14.54 0.82
C GLY A 80 -1.50 -14.25 -0.29
N GLU A 81 -2.74 -13.95 0.09
CA GLU A 81 -3.86 -13.72 -0.83
C GLU A 81 -4.86 -12.73 -0.23
N ALA A 82 -5.67 -12.10 -1.07
CA ALA A 82 -6.70 -11.17 -0.68
C ALA A 82 -7.79 -11.04 -1.75
N ASP A 83 -8.93 -10.47 -1.36
CA ASP A 83 -9.95 -10.00 -2.29
C ASP A 83 -9.85 -8.48 -2.42
N LEU A 84 -9.72 -7.99 -3.65
CA LEU A 84 -9.72 -6.57 -3.96
C LEU A 84 -11.08 -6.18 -4.54
N ARG A 85 -11.76 -5.25 -3.88
CA ARG A 85 -13.04 -4.71 -4.35
C ARG A 85 -12.87 -3.25 -4.75
N GLY A 86 -13.10 -2.95 -6.01
CA GLY A 86 -13.05 -1.61 -6.55
C GLY A 86 -13.55 -1.55 -7.98
N HIS A 87 -13.88 -0.37 -8.46
CA HIS A 87 -14.33 -0.16 -9.84
C HIS A 87 -15.49 -1.09 -10.27
N GLY A 88 -16.41 -1.38 -9.33
CA GLY A 88 -17.58 -2.22 -9.58
C GLY A 88 -17.35 -3.73 -9.65
N ARG A 89 -16.14 -4.20 -9.33
CA ARG A 89 -15.80 -5.63 -9.34
C ARG A 89 -15.02 -6.07 -8.11
N THR A 90 -15.03 -7.36 -7.87
CA THR A 90 -14.19 -8.02 -6.87
C THR A 90 -13.26 -9.00 -7.58
N GLU A 91 -11.99 -8.99 -7.25
CA GLU A 91 -10.96 -9.85 -7.81
C GLU A 91 -10.22 -10.57 -6.68
N HIS A 92 -10.05 -11.87 -6.80
CA HIS A 92 -9.18 -12.63 -5.92
C HIS A 92 -7.73 -12.57 -6.42
N VAL A 93 -6.80 -12.20 -5.54
CA VAL A 93 -5.41 -11.94 -5.91
C VAL A 93 -4.43 -12.65 -4.97
N ARG A 94 -3.24 -12.91 -5.49
CA ARG A 94 -2.08 -13.30 -4.70
C ARG A 94 -1.24 -12.08 -4.39
N ALA A 95 -0.68 -12.03 -3.19
CA ALA A 95 0.21 -10.99 -2.72
C ALA A 95 1.58 -11.57 -2.41
N ILE A 96 2.60 -11.10 -3.08
CA ILE A 96 3.98 -11.57 -2.94
C ILE A 96 4.80 -10.43 -2.36
N GLU A 97 5.27 -10.59 -1.12
CA GLU A 97 6.12 -9.58 -0.50
C GLU A 97 7.48 -9.54 -1.20
N LEU A 98 7.92 -8.35 -1.58
CA LEU A 98 9.23 -8.15 -2.19
C LEU A 98 10.32 -8.37 -1.14
N ASP A 99 11.39 -9.08 -1.51
CA ASP A 99 12.58 -9.15 -0.70
C ASP A 99 13.26 -7.77 -0.57
N ARG A 100 14.21 -7.65 0.35
CA ARG A 100 14.87 -6.38 0.65
C ARG A 100 15.54 -5.75 -0.57
N ALA A 101 16.23 -6.53 -1.38
CA ALA A 101 16.94 -6.03 -2.55
C ALA A 101 15.96 -5.51 -3.61
N THR A 102 14.92 -6.27 -3.90
CA THR A 102 13.86 -5.89 -4.84
C THR A 102 13.05 -4.69 -4.34
N ALA A 103 12.74 -4.63 -3.05
CA ALA A 103 12.07 -3.48 -2.44
C ALA A 103 12.93 -2.22 -2.47
N THR A 104 14.24 -2.34 -2.26
CA THR A 104 15.19 -1.21 -2.39
C THR A 104 15.19 -0.67 -3.82
N ALA A 105 15.26 -1.52 -4.84
CA ALA A 105 15.15 -1.12 -6.24
C ALA A 105 13.78 -0.50 -6.56
N PHE A 106 12.71 -1.03 -5.99
CA PHE A 106 11.37 -0.45 -6.13
C PHE A 106 11.32 1.00 -5.65
N PHE A 107 11.80 1.29 -4.45
CA PHE A 107 11.83 2.65 -3.89
C PHE A 107 12.85 3.57 -4.55
N GLY A 108 13.97 3.04 -5.02
CA GLY A 108 15.05 3.82 -5.61
C GLY A 108 14.88 4.11 -7.10
N GLU A 109 14.19 3.24 -7.83
CA GLU A 109 14.09 3.30 -9.28
C GLU A 109 12.64 3.27 -9.77
N THR A 110 11.91 2.24 -9.46
CA THR A 110 10.55 2.00 -10.00
C THR A 110 9.57 3.07 -9.58
N LEU A 111 9.45 3.34 -8.29
CA LEU A 111 8.53 4.34 -7.75
C LEU A 111 8.88 5.77 -8.16
N PRO A 112 10.14 6.23 -8.09
CA PRO A 112 10.52 7.56 -8.56
C PRO A 112 10.26 7.77 -10.06
N ALA A 113 10.55 6.77 -10.89
CA ALA A 113 10.27 6.83 -12.33
C ALA A 113 8.77 6.94 -12.63
N PHE A 114 7.94 6.21 -11.89
CA PHE A 114 6.49 6.30 -11.97
C PHE A 114 5.99 7.70 -11.58
N ILE A 115 6.46 8.25 -10.47
CA ILE A 115 6.07 9.60 -10.00
C ILE A 115 6.45 10.67 -11.03
N LYS A 116 7.60 10.55 -11.69
CA LYS A 116 8.04 11.47 -12.74
C LYS A 116 7.14 11.44 -13.98
N ARG A 117 6.52 10.30 -14.28
CA ARG A 117 5.58 10.13 -15.42
C ARG A 117 4.18 10.63 -15.11
N LEU A 118 3.84 10.85 -13.84
CA LEU A 118 2.54 11.41 -13.49
C LEU A 118 2.40 12.86 -14.00
N PRO A 119 1.19 13.31 -14.36
CA PRO A 119 0.90 14.70 -14.63
C PRO A 119 1.36 15.59 -13.47
N TRP A 120 1.68 16.86 -13.74
CA TRP A 120 2.22 17.78 -12.74
C TRP A 120 1.39 17.87 -11.44
N PHE A 121 0.06 17.83 -11.54
CA PHE A 121 -0.85 17.83 -10.38
C PHE A 121 -0.78 16.52 -9.59
N GLY A 122 -0.60 15.38 -10.25
CA GLY A 122 -0.44 14.08 -9.61
C GLY A 122 0.90 13.93 -8.89
N ARG A 123 1.99 14.48 -9.46
CA ARG A 123 3.33 14.46 -8.87
C ARG A 123 3.41 15.23 -7.56
N GLY A 124 2.81 16.43 -7.52
CA GLY A 124 2.77 17.23 -6.31
C GLY A 124 2.01 16.54 -5.18
N PHE A 125 0.87 15.95 -5.50
CA PHE A 125 0.06 15.19 -4.55
C PHE A 125 0.76 13.93 -4.05
N ALA A 126 1.38 13.16 -4.94
CA ALA A 126 2.15 11.97 -4.57
C ALA A 126 3.32 12.33 -3.62
N ARG A 127 4.08 13.38 -3.93
CA ARG A 127 5.16 13.87 -3.07
C ARG A 127 4.67 14.35 -1.71
N PHE A 128 3.54 15.04 -1.69
CA PHE A 128 2.91 15.49 -0.45
C PHE A 128 2.50 14.32 0.43
N LEU A 129 1.85 13.30 -0.12
CA LEU A 129 1.46 12.09 0.62
C LEU A 129 2.68 11.34 1.15
N PHE A 130 3.70 11.12 0.33
CA PHE A 130 4.93 10.45 0.77
C PHE A 130 5.71 11.27 1.78
N GLY A 131 5.70 12.60 1.67
CA GLY A 131 6.27 13.49 2.68
C GLY A 131 5.57 13.41 4.04
N LEU A 132 4.24 13.22 4.04
CA LEU A 132 3.45 13.03 5.26
C LEU A 132 3.69 11.66 5.92
N VAL A 133 3.87 10.64 5.11
CA VAL A 133 4.05 9.24 5.54
C VAL A 133 5.46 8.98 6.04
N GLY A 134 6.44 9.64 5.44
CA GLY A 134 7.85 9.54 5.81
C GLY A 134 8.75 10.04 4.68
N PRO A 135 9.54 11.09 4.94
CA PRO A 135 10.44 11.64 3.94
C PRO A 135 11.50 10.63 3.46
N GLU A 136 11.82 9.64 4.27
CA GLU A 136 12.77 8.57 3.93
C GLU A 136 12.32 7.70 2.76
N VAL A 137 11.02 7.62 2.48
CA VAL A 137 10.49 6.86 1.33
C VAL A 137 11.03 7.40 0.00
N LEU A 138 11.28 8.70 -0.08
CA LEU A 138 11.85 9.34 -1.27
C LEU A 138 13.35 9.59 -1.19
N ALA A 139 13.89 9.71 0.03
CA ALA A 139 15.28 10.12 0.26
C ALA A 139 16.23 8.93 0.49
N ASP A 140 15.75 7.83 1.07
CA ASP A 140 16.57 6.66 1.42
C ASP A 140 15.84 5.36 1.06
N PRO A 141 16.05 4.84 -0.17
CA PRO A 141 15.39 3.62 -0.65
C PRO A 141 15.70 2.38 0.20
N ALA A 142 16.90 2.26 0.73
CA ALA A 142 17.29 1.11 1.56
C ALA A 142 16.53 1.11 2.88
N ARG A 143 16.43 2.27 3.51
CA ARG A 143 15.65 2.45 4.75
C ARG A 143 14.15 2.31 4.50
N ALA A 144 13.65 2.81 3.37
CA ALA A 144 12.26 2.61 2.98
C ALA A 144 11.94 1.12 2.84
N ALA A 145 12.81 0.34 2.19
CA ALA A 145 12.66 -1.11 2.05
C ALA A 145 12.65 -1.85 3.40
N GLU A 146 13.39 -1.36 4.39
CA GLU A 146 13.39 -1.95 5.75
C GLU A 146 12.10 -1.64 6.53
N THR A 147 11.51 -0.48 6.32
CA THR A 147 10.43 0.02 7.17
C THR A 147 9.06 0.00 6.49
N ARG A 148 9.00 -0.18 5.18
CA ARG A 148 7.79 -0.14 4.35
C ARG A 148 7.67 -1.41 3.51
N PRO A 149 6.94 -2.43 3.97
CA PRO A 149 6.69 -3.63 3.17
C PRO A 149 6.01 -3.30 1.84
N VAL A 150 6.45 -3.94 0.78
CA VAL A 150 5.86 -3.82 -0.56
C VAL A 150 5.43 -5.20 -1.03
N PHE A 151 4.22 -5.31 -1.53
CA PHE A 151 3.69 -6.54 -2.11
C PHE A 151 3.40 -6.32 -3.58
N GLU A 152 3.86 -7.23 -4.43
CA GLU A 152 3.39 -7.36 -5.80
C GLU A 152 2.06 -8.11 -5.80
N ILE A 153 1.07 -7.58 -6.49
CA ILE A 153 -0.29 -8.13 -6.58
C ILE A 153 -0.46 -8.78 -7.94
N ARG A 154 -0.77 -10.07 -7.94
CA ARG A 154 -1.03 -10.87 -9.15
C ARG A 154 -2.44 -11.44 -9.10
N SER A 155 -3.08 -11.56 -10.26
CA SER A 155 -4.33 -12.31 -10.36
C SER A 155 -4.11 -13.74 -9.89
N ALA A 156 -5.12 -14.30 -9.19
CA ALA A 156 -5.01 -15.66 -8.65
C ALA A 156 -5.29 -16.74 -9.70
N ASP A 157 -5.78 -16.36 -10.90
CA ASP A 157 -6.11 -17.24 -12.04
C ASP A 157 -4.86 -17.68 -12.82
#